data_905f73b6acc37effaa7ebd56bd42da0f
#
_entry.id   905f73b6acc37effaa7ebd56bd42da0f
#
_cell.length_a   1.000
_cell.length_b   1.000
_cell.length_c   1.000
_cell.angle_alpha   90.00
_cell.angle_beta   90.00
_cell.angle_gamma   90.00
#
_symmetry.space_group_name_H-M   'P 1'
#
loop_
_entity.id
_entity.type
_entity.pdbx_description
1 polymer ?
#
loop_
_entity_poly.entity_id
_entity_poly.type
_entity_poly.pdbx_seq_one_letter_code
_entity_poly.pdbx_strand_id
1 'polypeptide(L)'
;MWDDLKLEIDMCAKCVLEKVRIKPIIGEGNKNVDILFVLDSISEEEDNKQKLLADKNGEYFKKFLEYSKIDIEKCYFTTLTKCSSHGNLIDEDSILKCHEFLIAQIALINPKYVVTVGERATKSFLQNEIKEDIRNLVGQMYDFYGEIKIVPIYDISYLFKATDKEKWKLIKILEKL
;
A
#
# COMPACT_ATOMS: atom_id res chain seq x y z
N MET A 1 22.04 -2.10 3.02
CA MET A 1 20.92 -2.31 2.05
C MET A 1 19.63 -1.58 2.47
N TRP A 2 18.96 -1.93 3.58
CA TRP A 2 17.76 -1.20 4.01
C TRP A 2 18.04 0.25 4.39
N ASP A 3 19.09 0.51 5.13
CA ASP A 3 19.47 1.85 5.55
C ASP A 3 19.90 2.73 4.37
N ASP A 4 20.53 2.13 3.35
CA ASP A 4 20.87 2.83 2.11
C ASP A 4 19.60 3.24 1.36
N LEU A 5 18.64 2.30 1.19
CA LEU A 5 17.35 2.59 0.59
C LEU A 5 16.59 3.68 1.35
N LYS A 6 16.63 3.62 2.69
CA LYS A 6 16.01 4.65 3.53
C LYS A 6 16.65 6.01 3.29
N LEU A 7 17.96 6.08 3.24
CA LEU A 7 18.69 7.33 2.97
C LEU A 7 18.35 7.89 1.58
N GLU A 8 18.29 7.03 0.55
CA GLU A 8 17.90 7.45 -0.79
C GLU A 8 16.48 8.02 -0.85
N ILE A 9 15.54 7.41 -0.11
CA ILE A 9 14.16 7.90 0.00
C ILE A 9 14.12 9.23 0.76
N ASP A 10 14.83 9.34 1.88
CA ASP A 10 14.87 10.55 2.70
C ASP A 10 15.43 11.75 1.92
N MET A 11 16.39 11.53 1.01
CA MET A 11 17.01 12.55 0.17
C MET A 11 16.36 12.71 -1.21
N CYS A 12 15.28 11.97 -1.50
CA CYS A 12 14.68 11.95 -2.83
C CYS A 12 14.05 13.29 -3.21
N ALA A 13 14.38 13.80 -4.40
CA ALA A 13 13.81 14.99 -5.01
C ALA A 13 13.38 14.75 -6.47
N LYS A 14 12.93 13.51 -6.80
CA LYS A 14 12.69 13.07 -8.17
C LYS A 14 11.38 13.58 -8.78
N CYS A 15 10.42 14.03 -7.97
CA CYS A 15 9.09 14.43 -8.44
C CYS A 15 8.54 15.66 -7.70
N VAL A 16 7.41 16.15 -8.19
CA VAL A 16 6.77 17.37 -7.66
C VAL A 16 6.32 17.26 -6.20
N LEU A 17 6.10 16.04 -5.68
CA LEU A 17 5.67 15.82 -4.30
C LEU A 17 6.71 16.27 -3.27
N GLU A 18 7.98 16.33 -3.65
CA GLU A 18 9.05 16.86 -2.80
C GLU A 18 8.76 18.28 -2.31
N LYS A 19 8.07 19.10 -3.12
CA LYS A 19 7.77 20.49 -2.82
C LYS A 19 6.65 20.69 -1.80
N VAL A 20 5.82 19.67 -1.59
CA VAL A 20 4.62 19.78 -0.73
C VAL A 20 4.68 18.90 0.51
N ARG A 21 5.43 17.80 0.49
CA ARG A 21 5.60 16.92 1.65
C ARG A 21 6.36 17.58 2.78
N ILE A 22 6.18 17.10 3.99
CA ILE A 22 7.06 17.43 5.14
C ILE A 22 8.32 16.56 5.03
N LYS A 23 8.16 15.24 5.04
CA LYS A 23 9.24 14.25 4.81
C LYS A 23 8.68 13.02 4.12
N PRO A 24 9.52 12.27 3.38
CA PRO A 24 9.08 10.97 2.87
C PRO A 24 8.82 10.00 4.03
N ILE A 25 7.86 9.11 3.84
CA ILE A 25 7.60 8.00 4.75
C ILE A 25 7.93 6.70 4.01
N ILE A 26 8.98 6.03 4.44
CA ILE A 26 9.42 4.77 3.81
C ILE A 26 8.39 3.64 4.00
N GLY A 27 7.74 3.63 5.13
CA GLY A 27 6.78 2.60 5.55
C GLY A 27 6.94 2.27 7.03
N GLU A 28 6.10 1.39 7.54
CA GLU A 28 6.05 0.99 8.94
C GLU A 28 5.80 -0.50 9.11
N GLY A 29 6.30 -1.06 10.18
CA GLY A 29 6.08 -2.44 10.58
C GLY A 29 7.34 -3.30 10.59
N ASN A 30 7.14 -4.58 10.75
CA ASN A 30 8.21 -5.57 10.77
C ASN A 30 8.65 -5.87 9.32
N LYS A 31 9.95 -5.94 9.09
CA LYS A 31 10.54 -6.23 7.77
C LYS A 31 10.73 -7.73 7.50
N ASN A 32 10.54 -8.57 8.48
CA ASN A 32 10.59 -10.02 8.33
C ASN A 32 9.18 -10.59 8.43
N VAL A 33 8.41 -10.40 7.36
CA VAL A 33 6.97 -10.69 7.33
C VAL A 33 6.56 -11.37 6.04
N ASP A 34 5.46 -12.10 6.10
CA ASP A 34 4.84 -12.72 4.93
C ASP A 34 3.88 -11.77 4.19
N ILE A 35 3.37 -10.72 4.85
CA ILE A 35 2.36 -9.81 4.28
C ILE A 35 2.88 -8.38 4.26
N LEU A 36 2.90 -7.79 3.06
CA LEU A 36 3.24 -6.40 2.82
C LEU A 36 2.03 -5.69 2.20
N PHE A 37 1.54 -4.64 2.83
CA PHE A 37 0.46 -3.80 2.32
C PHE A 37 1.03 -2.59 1.56
N VAL A 38 0.50 -2.35 0.36
CA VAL A 38 0.79 -1.16 -0.43
C VAL A 38 -0.44 -0.27 -0.44
N LEU A 39 -0.41 0.82 0.33
CA LEU A 39 -1.45 1.83 0.38
C LEU A 39 -1.34 2.78 -0.82
N ASP A 40 -2.45 3.37 -1.20
CA ASP A 40 -2.53 4.19 -2.41
C ASP A 40 -1.81 5.55 -2.27
N SER A 41 -1.91 6.18 -1.10
CA SER A 41 -1.34 7.50 -0.83
C SER A 41 -1.09 7.73 0.66
N ILE A 42 -0.39 8.82 0.96
CA ILE A 42 -0.17 9.35 2.32
C ILE A 42 -1.06 10.57 2.49
N SER A 43 -1.90 10.58 3.52
CA SER A 43 -2.74 11.72 3.88
C SER A 43 -1.90 12.86 4.48
N GLU A 44 -2.46 14.06 4.52
CA GLU A 44 -1.83 15.21 5.18
C GLU A 44 -1.62 14.95 6.67
N GLU A 45 -2.57 14.29 7.33
CA GLU A 45 -2.46 13.95 8.75
C GLU A 45 -1.34 12.94 9.02
N GLU A 46 -1.18 11.94 8.15
CA GLU A 46 -0.07 10.98 8.22
C GLU A 46 1.29 11.66 7.99
N ASP A 47 1.37 12.61 7.04
CA ASP A 47 2.58 13.39 6.81
C ASP A 47 2.91 14.29 8.00
N ASN A 48 1.92 14.96 8.59
CA ASN A 48 2.10 15.77 9.80
C ASN A 48 2.57 14.93 10.99
N LYS A 49 2.03 13.74 11.17
CA LYS A 49 2.42 12.82 12.25
C LYS A 49 3.64 11.97 11.93
N GLN A 50 4.11 11.98 10.68
CA GLN A 50 5.17 11.10 10.17
C GLN A 50 4.91 9.63 10.47
N LYS A 51 3.66 9.21 10.34
CA LYS A 51 3.20 7.87 10.69
C LYS A 51 2.09 7.40 9.77
N LEU A 52 2.25 6.24 9.13
CA LEU A 52 1.20 5.62 8.32
C LEU A 52 0.03 5.15 9.19
N LEU A 53 -1.14 5.13 8.59
CA LEU A 53 -2.38 4.68 9.24
C LEU A 53 -2.69 5.41 10.56
N ALA A 54 -2.23 6.65 10.70
CA ALA A 54 -2.40 7.48 11.89
C ALA A 54 -3.60 8.44 11.79
N ASP A 55 -4.30 8.43 10.67
CA ASP A 55 -5.55 9.14 10.46
C ASP A 55 -6.76 8.23 10.76
N LYS A 56 -7.95 8.82 10.72
CA LYS A 56 -9.22 8.10 10.99
C LYS A 56 -9.43 6.90 10.07
N ASN A 57 -9.05 7.03 8.80
CA ASN A 57 -9.18 5.95 7.82
C ASN A 57 -8.22 4.80 8.16
N GLY A 58 -6.98 5.13 8.53
CA GLY A 58 -5.99 4.17 8.95
C GLY A 58 -6.37 3.42 10.22
N GLU A 59 -6.94 4.11 11.21
CA GLU A 59 -7.45 3.48 12.44
C GLU A 59 -8.60 2.50 12.15
N TYR A 60 -9.51 2.88 11.25
CA TYR A 60 -10.57 1.98 10.81
C TYR A 60 -9.99 0.75 10.10
N PHE A 61 -9.03 0.95 9.20
CA PHE A 61 -8.41 -0.14 8.45
C PHE A 61 -7.69 -1.13 9.36
N LYS A 62 -6.96 -0.66 10.36
CA LYS A 62 -6.33 -1.53 11.36
C LYS A 62 -7.35 -2.42 12.06
N LYS A 63 -8.44 -1.83 12.54
CA LYS A 63 -9.53 -2.58 13.18
C LYS A 63 -10.16 -3.61 12.22
N PHE A 64 -10.32 -3.24 10.95
CA PHE A 64 -10.84 -4.16 9.94
C PHE A 64 -9.87 -5.34 9.70
N LEU A 65 -8.56 -5.09 9.66
CA LEU A 65 -7.54 -6.14 9.54
C LEU A 65 -7.56 -7.08 10.75
N GLU A 66 -7.61 -6.54 11.97
CA GLU A 66 -7.70 -7.33 13.20
C GLU A 66 -8.97 -8.19 13.21
N TYR A 67 -10.11 -7.62 12.82
CA TYR A 67 -11.37 -8.38 12.66
C TYR A 67 -11.23 -9.50 11.63
N SER A 68 -10.44 -9.29 10.59
CA SER A 68 -10.11 -10.27 9.56
C SER A 68 -9.01 -11.26 9.98
N LYS A 69 -8.64 -11.28 11.27
CA LYS A 69 -7.59 -12.12 11.86
C LYS A 69 -6.18 -11.88 11.31
N ILE A 70 -5.95 -10.71 10.75
CA ILE A 70 -4.60 -10.26 10.39
C ILE A 70 -3.92 -9.64 11.60
N ASP A 71 -2.79 -10.21 11.98
CA ASP A 71 -1.92 -9.66 13.02
C ASP A 71 -1.09 -8.52 12.43
N ILE A 72 -1.47 -7.28 12.70
CA ILE A 72 -0.81 -6.09 12.14
C ILE A 72 0.66 -5.97 12.52
N GLU A 73 1.07 -6.54 13.66
CA GLU A 73 2.47 -6.56 14.11
C GLU A 73 3.33 -7.50 13.24
N LYS A 74 2.70 -8.40 12.51
CA LYS A 74 3.33 -9.30 11.52
C LYS A 74 3.16 -8.82 10.08
N CYS A 75 2.90 -7.54 9.89
CA CYS A 75 2.76 -6.92 8.59
C CYS A 75 3.76 -5.79 8.40
N TYR A 76 4.02 -5.47 7.15
CA TYR A 76 4.69 -4.23 6.76
C TYR A 76 3.74 -3.39 5.91
N PHE A 77 3.66 -2.10 6.21
CA PHE A 77 2.85 -1.15 5.48
C PHE A 77 3.73 -0.15 4.75
N THR A 78 3.50 0.02 3.47
CA THR A 78 4.14 1.02 2.64
C THR A 78 3.12 1.67 1.72
N THR A 79 3.55 2.57 0.87
CA THR A 79 2.69 3.36 0.00
C THR A 79 3.21 3.35 -1.43
N LEU A 80 2.32 3.60 -2.38
CA LEU A 80 2.64 3.71 -3.80
C LEU A 80 3.65 4.86 -4.04
N THR A 81 3.41 6.03 -3.42
CA THR A 81 4.38 7.12 -3.35
C THR A 81 4.82 7.35 -1.90
N LYS A 82 6.10 7.65 -1.67
CA LYS A 82 6.65 7.85 -0.32
C LYS A 82 6.38 9.25 0.25
N CYS A 83 5.69 10.09 -0.50
CA CYS A 83 5.44 11.49 -0.20
C CYS A 83 3.94 11.78 -0.25
N SER A 84 3.46 12.58 0.71
CA SER A 84 2.09 13.10 0.67
C SER A 84 1.92 14.11 -0.47
N SER A 85 0.75 14.09 -1.09
CA SER A 85 0.32 15.09 -2.05
C SER A 85 -0.47 16.24 -1.42
N HIS A 86 -0.69 16.21 -0.10
CA HIS A 86 -1.51 17.16 0.64
C HIS A 86 -2.91 17.38 -0.01
N GLY A 87 -3.57 16.29 -0.38
CA GLY A 87 -4.90 16.29 -0.96
C GLY A 87 -4.95 16.61 -2.47
N ASN A 88 -3.80 16.91 -3.10
CA ASN A 88 -3.74 17.05 -4.55
C ASN A 88 -3.74 15.69 -5.24
N LEU A 89 -4.11 15.67 -6.52
CA LEU A 89 -3.99 14.47 -7.34
C LEU A 89 -2.51 14.10 -7.49
N ILE A 90 -2.21 12.83 -7.27
CA ILE A 90 -0.88 12.27 -7.55
C ILE A 90 -0.82 11.95 -9.04
N ASP A 91 0.15 12.54 -9.73
CA ASP A 91 0.37 12.30 -11.15
C ASP A 91 1.08 10.95 -11.41
N GLU A 92 0.92 10.44 -12.62
CA GLU A 92 1.54 9.16 -13.00
C GLU A 92 3.07 9.24 -13.00
N ASP A 93 3.67 10.37 -13.32
CA ASP A 93 5.11 10.58 -13.29
C ASP A 93 5.68 10.41 -11.88
N SER A 94 5.01 10.94 -10.87
CA SER A 94 5.38 10.75 -9.46
C SER A 94 5.30 9.29 -9.04
N ILE A 95 4.26 8.57 -9.48
CA ILE A 95 4.10 7.14 -9.22
C ILE A 95 5.24 6.35 -9.87
N LEU A 96 5.52 6.59 -11.14
CA LEU A 96 6.58 5.90 -11.88
C LEU A 96 7.96 6.13 -11.26
N LYS A 97 8.28 7.36 -10.91
CA LYS A 97 9.57 7.70 -10.26
C LYS A 97 9.73 7.10 -8.86
N CYS A 98 8.63 6.91 -8.15
CA CYS A 98 8.63 6.31 -6.81
C CYS A 98 8.60 4.78 -6.83
N HIS A 99 8.18 4.19 -7.95
CA HIS A 99 7.96 2.75 -8.07
C HIS A 99 9.24 1.92 -7.82
N GLU A 100 10.41 2.42 -8.21
CA GLU A 100 11.68 1.74 -7.97
C GLU A 100 11.95 1.50 -6.48
N PHE A 101 11.59 2.46 -5.62
CA PHE A 101 11.72 2.31 -4.16
C PHE A 101 10.76 1.23 -3.63
N LEU A 102 9.56 1.17 -4.18
CA LEU A 102 8.59 0.15 -3.79
C LEU A 102 9.06 -1.25 -4.18
N ILE A 103 9.58 -1.42 -5.39
CA ILE A 103 10.16 -2.71 -5.84
C ILE A 103 11.38 -3.09 -4.99
N ALA A 104 12.25 -2.14 -4.67
CA ALA A 104 13.39 -2.39 -3.78
C ALA A 104 12.94 -2.84 -2.38
N GLN A 105 11.90 -2.24 -1.82
CA GLN A 105 11.32 -2.66 -0.54
C GLN A 105 10.79 -4.10 -0.60
N ILE A 106 10.03 -4.43 -1.65
CA ILE A 106 9.48 -5.78 -1.84
C ILE A 106 10.62 -6.79 -1.98
N ALA A 107 11.67 -6.48 -2.73
CA ALA A 107 12.82 -7.36 -2.89
C ALA A 107 13.59 -7.58 -1.57
N LEU A 108 13.72 -6.55 -0.72
CA LEU A 108 14.41 -6.64 0.55
C LEU A 108 13.59 -7.35 1.64
N ILE A 109 12.27 -7.20 1.62
CA ILE A 109 11.36 -7.86 2.58
C ILE A 109 11.07 -9.28 2.12
N ASN A 110 10.96 -9.50 0.81
CA ASN A 110 10.60 -10.78 0.18
C ASN A 110 9.35 -11.43 0.80
N PRO A 111 8.20 -10.71 0.83
CA PRO A 111 6.98 -11.21 1.42
C PRO A 111 6.37 -12.32 0.54
N LYS A 112 5.47 -13.14 1.08
CA LYS A 112 4.64 -14.07 0.29
C LYS A 112 3.51 -13.33 -0.42
N TYR A 113 2.94 -12.32 0.25
CA TYR A 113 1.79 -11.58 -0.25
C TYR A 113 2.06 -10.08 -0.26
N VAL A 114 1.82 -9.46 -1.41
CA VAL A 114 1.75 -8.01 -1.58
C VAL A 114 0.27 -7.65 -1.73
N VAL A 115 -0.31 -7.11 -0.69
CA VAL A 115 -1.72 -6.69 -0.68
C VAL A 115 -1.81 -5.25 -1.18
N THR A 116 -2.38 -5.08 -2.37
CA THR A 116 -2.55 -3.75 -2.98
C THR A 116 -3.89 -3.14 -2.56
N VAL A 117 -3.83 -2.01 -1.87
CA VAL A 117 -5.00 -1.34 -1.29
C VAL A 117 -5.46 -0.22 -2.24
N GLY A 118 -6.52 -0.51 -3.00
CA GLY A 118 -7.08 0.43 -3.97
C GLY A 118 -6.64 0.21 -5.42
N GLU A 119 -7.29 0.92 -6.31
CA GLU A 119 -7.17 0.71 -7.75
C GLU A 119 -5.79 1.11 -8.29
N ARG A 120 -5.26 2.28 -7.90
CA ARG A 120 -3.96 2.76 -8.38
C ARG A 120 -2.81 1.85 -7.93
N ALA A 121 -2.82 1.45 -6.66
CA ALA A 121 -1.85 0.49 -6.13
C ALA A 121 -1.92 -0.82 -6.91
N THR A 122 -3.11 -1.34 -7.17
CA THR A 122 -3.31 -2.57 -7.94
C THR A 122 -2.81 -2.44 -9.37
N LYS A 123 -3.19 -1.38 -10.08
CA LYS A 123 -2.77 -1.13 -11.47
C LYS A 123 -1.26 -0.95 -11.62
N SER A 124 -0.57 -0.44 -10.61
CA SER A 124 0.90 -0.26 -10.66
C SER A 124 1.66 -1.59 -10.71
N PHE A 125 1.06 -2.67 -10.23
CA PHE A 125 1.64 -4.02 -10.27
C PHE A 125 1.15 -4.86 -11.44
N LEU A 126 -0.12 -4.75 -11.77
CA LEU A 126 -0.77 -5.63 -12.74
C LEU A 126 -0.77 -5.07 -14.15
N GLN A 127 -0.03 -4.00 -14.42
CA GLN A 127 0.17 -3.29 -15.69
C GLN A 127 -0.58 -3.89 -16.89
N ASN A 128 -1.25 -3.11 -17.73
CA ASN A 128 -1.82 -3.46 -19.05
C ASN A 128 -2.78 -4.67 -19.16
N GLU A 129 -2.80 -5.62 -18.24
CA GLU A 129 -3.66 -6.79 -18.32
C GLU A 129 -5.09 -6.49 -17.83
N ILE A 130 -5.27 -5.36 -17.10
CA ILE A 130 -6.52 -5.12 -16.40
C ILE A 130 -7.16 -3.82 -16.84
N LYS A 131 -8.07 -3.96 -17.80
CA LYS A 131 -9.10 -2.94 -18.11
C LYS A 131 -10.31 -3.04 -17.16
N GLU A 132 -10.27 -3.92 -16.18
CA GLU A 132 -11.37 -4.25 -15.31
C GLU A 132 -11.45 -3.31 -14.10
N ASP A 133 -12.68 -3.16 -13.59
CA ASP A 133 -12.95 -2.47 -12.33
C ASP A 133 -12.30 -3.24 -11.15
N ILE A 134 -11.74 -2.52 -10.19
CA ILE A 134 -11.14 -3.11 -8.98
C ILE A 134 -12.08 -4.12 -8.30
N ARG A 135 -13.39 -3.92 -8.37
CA ARG A 135 -14.39 -4.83 -7.79
C ARG A 135 -14.33 -6.24 -8.35
N ASN A 136 -13.89 -6.39 -9.61
CA ASN A 136 -13.73 -7.68 -10.26
C ASN A 136 -12.39 -8.34 -9.90
N LEU A 137 -11.41 -7.55 -9.50
CA LEU A 137 -10.07 -8.02 -9.13
C LEU A 137 -9.99 -8.49 -7.69
N VAL A 138 -10.77 -7.87 -6.80
CA VAL A 138 -10.85 -8.26 -5.39
C VAL A 138 -11.36 -9.69 -5.25
N GLY A 139 -10.61 -10.50 -4.55
CA GLY A 139 -10.89 -11.93 -4.37
C GLY A 139 -10.06 -12.86 -5.22
N GLN A 140 -9.19 -12.32 -6.05
CA GLN A 140 -8.23 -13.07 -6.85
C GLN A 140 -6.81 -12.84 -6.34
N MET A 141 -5.92 -13.76 -6.70
CA MET A 141 -4.49 -13.64 -6.43
C MET A 141 -3.75 -13.76 -7.76
N TYR A 142 -2.77 -12.91 -7.97
CA TYR A 142 -2.00 -12.84 -9.21
C TYR A 142 -0.54 -13.18 -8.93
N ASP A 143 0.07 -13.94 -9.83
CA ASP A 143 1.51 -14.20 -9.75
C ASP A 143 2.30 -12.90 -9.97
N PHE A 144 3.36 -12.75 -9.20
CA PHE A 144 4.33 -11.68 -9.34
C PHE A 144 5.72 -12.32 -9.47
N TYR A 145 6.79 -11.66 -9.06
CA TYR A 145 8.12 -12.25 -9.14
C TYR A 145 8.31 -13.40 -8.15
N GLY A 146 8.84 -14.53 -8.63
CA GLY A 146 9.08 -15.71 -7.82
C GLY A 146 7.77 -16.30 -7.28
N GLU A 147 7.70 -16.46 -5.96
CA GLU A 147 6.51 -17.02 -5.28
C GLU A 147 5.58 -15.93 -4.71
N ILE A 148 5.89 -14.65 -4.94
CA ILE A 148 5.11 -13.53 -4.42
C ILE A 148 3.76 -13.46 -5.15
N LYS A 149 2.68 -13.29 -4.40
CA LYS A 149 1.32 -13.09 -4.93
C LYS A 149 0.86 -11.65 -4.68
N ILE A 150 0.30 -11.03 -5.71
CA ILE A 150 -0.43 -9.77 -5.57
C ILE A 150 -1.88 -10.08 -5.18
N VAL A 151 -2.35 -9.42 -4.14
CA VAL A 151 -3.71 -9.59 -3.60
C VAL A 151 -4.43 -8.24 -3.59
N PRO A 152 -5.24 -7.93 -4.64
CA PRO A 152 -6.00 -6.69 -4.67
C PRO A 152 -7.09 -6.65 -3.60
N ILE A 153 -7.20 -5.52 -2.92
CA ILE A 153 -8.30 -5.23 -2.02
C ILE A 153 -8.87 -3.82 -2.30
N TYR A 154 -10.05 -3.56 -1.73
CA TYR A 154 -10.68 -2.24 -1.86
C TYR A 154 -9.85 -1.14 -1.21
N ASP A 155 -9.99 0.08 -1.73
CA ASP A 155 -9.52 1.29 -1.08
C ASP A 155 -10.15 1.45 0.32
N ILE A 156 -9.38 2.02 1.25
CA ILE A 156 -9.84 2.18 2.64
C ILE A 156 -11.10 3.05 2.71
N SER A 157 -11.18 4.11 1.91
CA SER A 157 -12.36 4.98 1.88
C SER A 157 -13.60 4.26 1.35
N TYR A 158 -13.42 3.31 0.42
CA TYR A 158 -14.52 2.49 -0.07
C TYR A 158 -15.02 1.50 0.97
N LEU A 159 -14.15 0.96 1.81
CA LEU A 159 -14.55 0.02 2.87
C LEU A 159 -15.60 0.60 3.84
N PHE A 160 -15.60 1.91 4.06
CA PHE A 160 -16.66 2.56 4.85
C PHE A 160 -18.05 2.42 4.21
N LYS A 161 -18.10 2.42 2.88
CA LYS A 161 -19.34 2.40 2.07
C LYS A 161 -19.66 1.01 1.54
N ALA A 162 -18.74 0.07 1.67
CA ALA A 162 -18.90 -1.28 1.16
C ALA A 162 -20.06 -2.00 1.84
N THR A 163 -20.79 -2.79 1.06
CA THR A 163 -21.84 -3.67 1.57
C THR A 163 -21.26 -4.77 2.45
N ASP A 164 -22.08 -5.35 3.32
CA ASP A 164 -21.65 -6.47 4.16
C ASP A 164 -21.15 -7.65 3.31
N LYS A 165 -21.75 -7.90 2.17
CA LYS A 165 -21.31 -8.93 1.22
C LYS A 165 -19.89 -8.68 0.72
N GLU A 166 -19.56 -7.44 0.35
CA GLU A 166 -18.21 -7.05 -0.10
C GLU A 166 -17.20 -7.15 1.04
N LYS A 167 -17.55 -6.69 2.24
CA LYS A 167 -16.71 -6.84 3.43
C LYS A 167 -16.44 -8.30 3.76
N TRP A 168 -17.45 -9.15 3.73
CA TRP A 168 -17.29 -10.58 3.95
C TRP A 168 -16.42 -11.26 2.89
N LYS A 169 -16.56 -10.87 1.62
CA LYS A 169 -15.68 -11.36 0.55
C LYS A 169 -14.23 -11.02 0.86
N LEU A 170 -13.96 -9.79 1.29
CA LEU A 170 -12.61 -9.34 1.64
C LEU A 170 -12.06 -10.06 2.87
N ILE A 171 -12.85 -10.22 3.93
CA ILE A 171 -12.46 -10.96 5.14
C ILE A 171 -12.01 -12.37 4.78
N LYS A 172 -12.81 -13.09 3.96
CA LYS A 172 -12.47 -14.45 3.54
C LYS A 172 -11.17 -14.55 2.74
N ILE A 173 -10.80 -13.49 2.02
CA ILE A 173 -9.52 -13.43 1.30
C ILE A 173 -8.39 -13.22 2.29
N LEU A 174 -8.52 -12.24 3.17
CA LEU A 174 -7.50 -11.92 4.16
C LEU A 174 -7.24 -13.08 5.12
N GLU A 175 -8.26 -13.82 5.53
CA GLU A 175 -8.11 -15.01 6.39
C GLU A 175 -7.28 -16.15 5.76
N LYS A 176 -7.02 -16.10 4.45
CA LYS A 176 -6.19 -17.10 3.73
C LYS A 176 -4.72 -16.73 3.67
N LEU A 177 -4.37 -15.49 3.99
CA LEU A 177 -3.00 -15.01 3.99
C LEU A 177 -2.27 -15.43 5.27
#